data_50d8960ac29d752cd6c56d39271cc67c
#
_entry.id   50d8960ac29d752cd6c56d39271cc67c
#
_cell.length_a   1.000
_cell.length_b   1.000
_cell.length_c   1.000
_cell.angle_alpha   90.00
_cell.angle_beta   90.00
_cell.angle_gamma   90.00
#
_symmetry.space_group_name_H-M   'P 1'
#
loop_
_entity.id
_entity.type
_entity.pdbx_description
1 polymer ?
#
loop_
_entity_poly.entity_id
_entity_poly.type
_entity_poly.pdbx_seq_one_letter_code
_entity_poly.pdbx_strand_id
1 'polypeptide(L)'
;MSNLPFLLIGVLGWRSIATNEASLTPETRLAWLIFFFGVALTAIGSGYFHLQPNNDTLVWDRLPMTISFMSLVSIIVAEYFSPKLGRQVLIPLLLLGAASVAYWAYTASQGAGDLRPYAIVPFLPMLLIPMILILLRTESNLGRYLW
;
A
#
# COMPACT_ATOMS: atom_id res chain seq x y z
N MET A 1 -5.01 19.92 9.98
CA MET A 1 -5.16 18.93 8.91
C MET A 1 -5.52 17.61 9.56
N SER A 2 -6.55 16.93 9.08
CA SER A 2 -7.06 15.75 9.76
C SER A 2 -6.62 14.49 9.02
N ASN A 3 -5.63 13.75 9.58
CA ASN A 3 -5.27 12.40 9.14
C ASN A 3 -6.16 11.33 9.81
N LEU A 4 -7.16 11.77 10.59
CA LEU A 4 -8.12 10.90 11.28
C LEU A 4 -8.87 9.93 10.36
N PRO A 5 -9.30 10.31 9.13
CA PRO A 5 -9.94 9.37 8.23
C PRO A 5 -9.08 8.16 7.89
N PHE A 6 -7.77 8.34 7.69
CA PHE A 6 -6.85 7.21 7.43
C PHE A 6 -6.76 6.28 8.63
N LEU A 7 -6.70 6.83 9.86
CA LEU A 7 -6.69 6.02 11.06
C LEU A 7 -8.00 5.22 11.21
N LEU A 8 -9.14 5.89 11.05
CA LEU A 8 -10.45 5.25 11.18
C LEU A 8 -10.65 4.14 10.13
N ILE A 9 -10.39 4.44 8.87
CA ILE A 9 -10.53 3.46 7.78
C ILE A 9 -9.55 2.31 7.98
N GLY A 10 -8.30 2.60 8.33
CA GLY A 10 -7.30 1.56 8.58
C GLY A 10 -7.67 0.63 9.73
N VAL A 11 -8.11 1.18 10.87
CA VAL A 11 -8.50 0.39 12.04
C VAL A 11 -9.78 -0.41 11.78
N LEU A 12 -10.81 0.21 11.20
CA LEU A 12 -12.08 -0.47 10.90
C LEU A 12 -11.88 -1.57 9.86
N GLY A 13 -11.14 -1.29 8.79
CA GLY A 13 -10.82 -2.28 7.77
C GLY A 13 -9.99 -3.43 8.34
N TRP A 14 -8.95 -3.13 9.10
CA TRP A 14 -8.13 -4.17 9.75
C TRP A 14 -8.98 -5.06 10.68
N ARG A 15 -9.85 -4.45 11.50
CA ARG A 15 -10.76 -5.17 12.39
C ARG A 15 -11.71 -6.08 11.60
N SER A 16 -12.36 -5.57 10.56
CA SER A 16 -13.28 -6.36 9.72
C SER A 16 -12.61 -7.59 9.11
N ILE A 17 -11.37 -7.45 8.66
CA ILE A 17 -10.57 -8.58 8.14
C ILE A 17 -10.18 -9.54 9.27
N ALA A 18 -9.76 -9.01 10.44
CA ALA A 18 -9.30 -9.82 11.56
C ALA A 18 -10.43 -10.67 12.18
N THR A 19 -11.66 -10.13 12.24
CA THR A 19 -12.86 -10.82 12.79
C THR A 19 -13.55 -11.75 11.79
N ASN A 20 -13.01 -11.95 10.58
CA ASN A 20 -13.62 -12.76 9.51
C ASN A 20 -14.99 -12.26 9.01
N GLU A 21 -15.33 -11.02 9.24
CA GLU A 21 -16.57 -10.41 8.70
C GLU A 21 -16.52 -10.36 7.16
N ALA A 22 -15.32 -10.24 6.58
CA ALA A 22 -15.10 -10.32 5.16
C ALA A 22 -14.79 -11.77 4.74
N SER A 23 -15.53 -12.31 3.76
CA SER A 23 -15.30 -13.64 3.18
C SER A 23 -14.10 -13.63 2.22
N LEU A 24 -12.88 -13.55 2.78
CA LEU A 24 -11.64 -13.54 2.02
C LEU A 24 -10.99 -14.93 2.00
N THR A 25 -10.25 -15.22 0.94
CA THR A 25 -9.41 -16.42 0.90
C THR A 25 -8.24 -16.28 1.89
N PRO A 26 -7.76 -17.39 2.49
CA PRO A 26 -6.62 -17.35 3.42
C PRO A 26 -5.36 -16.72 2.78
N GLU A 27 -5.19 -16.88 1.48
CA GLU A 27 -4.05 -16.35 0.71
C GLU A 27 -4.06 -14.82 0.62
N THR A 28 -5.24 -14.21 0.49
CA THR A 28 -5.37 -12.74 0.32
C THR A 28 -5.52 -12.02 1.65
N ARG A 29 -5.96 -12.71 2.70
CA ARG A 29 -6.22 -12.14 4.02
C ARG A 29 -5.03 -11.39 4.60
N LEU A 30 -3.81 -11.96 4.49
CA LEU A 30 -2.60 -11.33 4.99
C LEU A 30 -2.32 -10.00 4.27
N ALA A 31 -2.48 -9.97 2.94
CA ALA A 31 -2.26 -8.76 2.16
C ALA A 31 -3.25 -7.64 2.56
N TRP A 32 -4.52 -7.98 2.79
CA TRP A 32 -5.52 -7.03 3.28
C TRP A 32 -5.23 -6.51 4.68
N LEU A 33 -4.79 -7.37 5.61
CA LEU A 33 -4.39 -6.96 6.95
C LEU A 33 -3.21 -5.98 6.90
N ILE A 34 -2.18 -6.26 6.08
CA ILE A 34 -1.02 -5.39 5.90
C ILE A 34 -1.42 -4.08 5.22
N PHE A 35 -2.33 -4.12 4.24
CA PHE A 35 -2.87 -2.93 3.58
C PHE A 35 -3.51 -1.97 4.60
N PHE A 36 -4.49 -2.44 5.37
CA PHE A 36 -5.18 -1.60 6.34
C PHE A 36 -4.28 -1.16 7.50
N PHE A 37 -3.33 -2.00 7.90
CA PHE A 37 -2.30 -1.60 8.85
C PHE A 37 -1.45 -0.44 8.33
N GLY A 38 -1.01 -0.51 7.07
CA GLY A 38 -0.29 0.57 6.40
C GLY A 38 -1.14 1.86 6.31
N VAL A 39 -2.43 1.74 5.99
CA VAL A 39 -3.37 2.88 5.96
C VAL A 39 -3.47 3.54 7.34
N ALA A 40 -3.61 2.77 8.42
CA ALA A 40 -3.65 3.30 9.78
C ALA A 40 -2.33 3.98 10.17
N LEU A 41 -1.19 3.36 9.85
CA LEU A 41 0.14 3.93 10.09
C LEU A 41 0.39 5.23 9.31
N THR A 42 -0.21 5.39 8.13
CA THR A 42 -0.10 6.63 7.34
C THR A 42 -0.62 7.83 8.14
N ALA A 43 -1.67 7.64 8.94
CA ALA A 43 -2.17 8.74 9.79
C ALA A 43 -1.13 9.21 10.81
N ILE A 44 -0.36 8.28 11.37
CA ILE A 44 0.68 8.57 12.38
C ILE A 44 1.91 9.17 11.69
N GLY A 45 2.42 8.53 10.64
CA GLY A 45 3.61 8.97 9.92
C GLY A 45 3.43 10.34 9.29
N SER A 46 2.29 10.57 8.64
CA SER A 46 1.93 11.87 8.06
C SER A 46 1.73 12.94 9.16
N GLY A 47 1.10 12.58 10.28
CA GLY A 47 0.99 13.47 11.43
C GLY A 47 2.35 13.90 11.94
N TYR A 48 3.28 12.97 12.11
CA TYR A 48 4.65 13.24 12.54
C TYR A 48 5.41 14.16 11.58
N PHE A 49 5.33 13.87 10.27
CA PHE A 49 5.91 14.74 9.25
C PHE A 49 5.37 16.17 9.32
N HIS A 50 4.07 16.35 9.50
CA HIS A 50 3.48 17.69 9.57
C HIS A 50 3.84 18.47 10.84
N LEU A 51 4.26 17.81 11.91
CA LEU A 51 4.75 18.50 13.12
C LEU A 51 6.15 19.10 12.91
N GLN A 52 7.02 18.41 12.18
CA GLN A 52 8.39 18.83 11.89
C GLN A 52 8.77 18.46 10.45
N PRO A 53 8.37 19.25 9.44
CA PRO A 53 8.62 18.92 8.05
C PRO A 53 10.12 18.96 7.70
N ASN A 54 10.72 17.79 7.51
CA ASN A 54 12.11 17.64 7.07
C ASN A 54 12.28 16.26 6.38
N ASN A 55 13.47 16.00 5.83
CA ASN A 55 13.73 14.73 5.12
C ASN A 55 13.68 13.51 6.03
N ASP A 56 14.08 13.63 7.30
CA ASP A 56 14.09 12.50 8.24
C ASP A 56 12.66 12.09 8.63
N THR A 57 11.79 13.08 8.88
CA THR A 57 10.39 12.83 9.22
C THR A 57 9.58 12.40 8.00
N LEU A 58 9.98 12.79 6.79
CA LEU A 58 9.35 12.38 5.54
C LEU A 58 9.49 10.86 5.27
N VAL A 59 10.55 10.23 5.78
CA VAL A 59 10.69 8.75 5.73
C VAL A 59 9.50 8.08 6.42
N TRP A 60 9.10 8.59 7.57
CA TRP A 60 8.00 8.04 8.37
C TRP A 60 6.62 8.25 7.74
N ASP A 61 6.46 9.28 6.94
CA ASP A 61 5.26 9.51 6.12
C ASP A 61 5.19 8.51 4.95
N ARG A 62 6.31 8.31 4.26
CA ARG A 62 6.37 7.48 3.03
C ARG A 62 6.34 5.99 3.27
N LEU A 63 6.99 5.48 4.34
CA LEU A 63 7.03 4.04 4.62
C LEU A 63 5.64 3.41 4.77
N PRO A 64 4.71 3.96 5.57
CA PRO A 64 3.35 3.42 5.67
C PRO A 64 2.58 3.44 4.34
N MET A 65 2.72 4.51 3.56
CA MET A 65 2.12 4.62 2.23
C MET A 65 2.65 3.50 1.31
N THR A 66 3.96 3.26 1.36
CA THR A 66 4.61 2.18 0.61
C THR A 66 4.03 0.81 0.97
N ILE A 67 3.86 0.53 2.27
CA ILE A 67 3.25 -0.71 2.75
C ILE A 67 1.84 -0.89 2.15
N SER A 68 1.02 0.16 2.18
CA SER A 68 -0.33 0.12 1.63
C SER A 68 -0.33 -0.10 0.12
N PHE A 69 0.44 0.68 -0.64
CA PHE A 69 0.46 0.55 -2.11
C PHE A 69 0.99 -0.80 -2.58
N MET A 70 2.04 -1.31 -1.98
CA MET A 70 2.61 -2.60 -2.37
C MET A 70 1.71 -3.77 -1.98
N SER A 71 1.03 -3.69 -0.83
CA SER A 71 0.00 -4.66 -0.46
C SER A 71 -1.19 -4.61 -1.42
N LEU A 72 -1.62 -3.43 -1.86
CA LEU A 72 -2.69 -3.27 -2.84
C LEU A 72 -2.33 -3.92 -4.18
N VAL A 73 -1.10 -3.75 -4.66
CA VAL A 73 -0.63 -4.46 -5.88
C VAL A 73 -0.72 -5.97 -5.71
N SER A 74 -0.28 -6.50 -4.55
CA SER A 74 -0.38 -7.93 -4.23
C SER A 74 -1.84 -8.42 -4.24
N ILE A 75 -2.77 -7.64 -3.69
CA ILE A 75 -4.21 -7.95 -3.69
C ILE A 75 -4.76 -7.99 -5.12
N ILE A 76 -4.40 -7.04 -5.96
CA ILE A 76 -4.81 -6.99 -7.37
C ILE A 76 -4.28 -8.22 -8.12
N VAL A 77 -3.02 -8.59 -7.91
CA VAL A 77 -2.44 -9.80 -8.51
C VAL A 77 -3.18 -11.05 -8.03
N ALA A 78 -3.56 -11.11 -6.74
CA ALA A 78 -4.31 -12.23 -6.18
C ALA A 78 -5.70 -12.36 -6.80
N GLU A 79 -6.39 -11.25 -6.99
CA GLU A 79 -7.78 -11.21 -7.46
C GLU A 79 -7.89 -11.51 -8.96
N TYR A 80 -7.00 -10.93 -9.78
CA TYR A 80 -7.11 -11.01 -11.24
C TYR A 80 -6.29 -12.11 -11.88
N PHE A 81 -5.26 -12.61 -11.22
CA PHE A 81 -4.40 -13.69 -11.77
C PHE A 81 -4.50 -14.96 -10.93
N SER A 82 -4.03 -14.93 -9.68
CA SER A 82 -4.06 -16.10 -8.80
C SER A 82 -3.81 -15.70 -7.34
N PRO A 83 -4.63 -16.21 -6.38
CA PRO A 83 -4.41 -16.00 -4.95
C PRO A 83 -3.01 -16.43 -4.48
N LYS A 84 -2.50 -17.54 -5.01
CA LYS A 84 -1.13 -18.03 -4.70
C LYS A 84 -0.05 -17.06 -5.17
N LEU A 85 -0.19 -16.54 -6.40
CA LEU A 85 0.75 -15.58 -6.96
C LEU A 85 0.75 -14.27 -6.16
N GLY A 86 -0.44 -13.75 -5.84
CA GLY A 86 -0.57 -12.56 -5.00
C GLY A 86 0.18 -12.73 -3.68
N ARG A 87 -0.02 -13.85 -2.97
CA ARG A 87 0.70 -14.15 -1.72
C ARG A 87 2.22 -14.22 -1.90
N GLN A 88 2.69 -14.80 -3.00
CA GLN A 88 4.13 -14.94 -3.29
C GLN A 88 4.81 -13.59 -3.56
N VAL A 89 4.13 -12.67 -4.27
CA VAL A 89 4.69 -11.36 -4.60
C VAL A 89 4.60 -10.34 -3.47
N LEU A 90 3.79 -10.59 -2.43
CA LEU A 90 3.58 -9.66 -1.32
C LEU A 90 4.89 -9.24 -0.65
N ILE A 91 5.69 -10.20 -0.20
CA ILE A 91 6.96 -9.90 0.49
C ILE A 91 7.97 -9.24 -0.44
N PRO A 92 8.25 -9.74 -1.66
CA PRO A 92 9.09 -9.03 -2.62
C PRO A 92 8.66 -7.59 -2.90
N LEU A 93 7.35 -7.34 -3.05
CA LEU A 93 6.82 -5.99 -3.28
C LEU A 93 7.04 -5.07 -2.06
N LEU A 94 6.79 -5.56 -0.85
CA LEU A 94 7.04 -4.80 0.38
C LEU A 94 8.53 -4.44 0.53
N LEU A 95 9.43 -5.40 0.26
CA LEU A 95 10.87 -5.16 0.29
C LEU A 95 11.32 -4.15 -0.77
N LEU A 96 10.80 -4.27 -1.99
CA LEU A 96 11.09 -3.33 -3.08
C LEU A 96 10.62 -1.91 -2.70
N GLY A 97 9.43 -1.79 -2.15
CA GLY A 97 8.89 -0.53 -1.70
C GLY A 97 9.73 0.09 -0.57
N ALA A 98 10.05 -0.69 0.47
CA ALA A 98 10.89 -0.23 1.57
C ALA A 98 12.30 0.16 1.08
N ALA A 99 12.89 -0.61 0.16
CA ALA A 99 14.18 -0.29 -0.46
C ALA A 99 14.13 1.03 -1.24
N SER A 100 13.02 1.36 -1.91
CA SER A 100 12.86 2.61 -2.65
C SER A 100 12.88 3.83 -1.71
N VAL A 101 12.25 3.73 -0.54
CA VAL A 101 12.28 4.78 0.50
C VAL A 101 13.68 4.88 1.12
N ALA A 102 14.31 3.75 1.43
CA ALA A 102 15.67 3.72 1.98
C ALA A 102 16.69 4.33 1.00
N TYR A 103 16.59 4.01 -0.28
CA TYR A 103 17.43 4.59 -1.34
C TYR A 103 17.25 6.11 -1.41
N TRP A 104 15.98 6.58 -1.41
CA TRP A 104 15.73 8.01 -1.40
C TRP A 104 16.32 8.68 -0.14
N ALA A 105 16.12 8.11 1.05
CA ALA A 105 16.66 8.66 2.29
C ALA A 105 18.19 8.74 2.25
N TYR A 106 18.85 7.69 1.73
CA TYR A 106 20.29 7.66 1.53
C TYR A 106 20.76 8.75 0.56
N THR A 107 20.14 8.89 -0.61
CA THR A 107 20.51 9.91 -1.59
C THR A 107 20.20 11.32 -1.10
N ALA A 108 19.14 11.49 -0.30
CA ALA A 108 18.82 12.77 0.35
C ALA A 108 19.89 13.18 1.35
N SER A 109 20.46 12.25 2.12
CA SER A 109 21.56 12.52 3.04
C SER A 109 22.86 12.91 2.31
N GLN A 110 23.00 12.52 1.04
CA GLN A 110 24.12 12.93 0.16
C GLN A 110 23.81 14.23 -0.64
N GLY A 111 22.68 14.88 -0.39
CA GLY A 111 22.27 16.11 -1.08
C GLY A 111 21.66 15.90 -2.48
N ALA A 112 21.49 14.66 -2.95
CA ALA A 112 20.91 14.36 -4.26
C ALA A 112 19.39 14.18 -4.23
N GLY A 113 18.85 13.51 -3.20
CA GLY A 113 17.39 13.35 -2.99
C GLY A 113 16.65 12.65 -4.13
N ASP A 114 17.19 11.57 -4.70
CA ASP A 114 16.62 10.88 -5.87
C ASP A 114 15.32 10.13 -5.53
N LEU A 115 14.20 10.69 -5.97
CA LEU A 115 12.84 10.16 -5.77
C LEU A 115 12.37 9.20 -6.85
N ARG A 116 13.10 9.03 -7.94
CA ARG A 116 12.65 8.25 -9.10
C ARG A 116 12.27 6.81 -8.75
N PRO A 117 13.03 6.05 -7.95
CA PRO A 117 12.62 4.70 -7.56
C PRO A 117 11.35 4.69 -6.69
N TYR A 118 11.20 5.67 -5.78
CA TYR A 118 10.00 5.79 -4.96
C TYR A 118 8.75 6.14 -5.79
N ALA A 119 8.88 6.92 -6.86
CA ALA A 119 7.76 7.29 -7.71
C ALA A 119 7.01 6.06 -8.27
N ILE A 120 7.71 4.94 -8.50
CA ILE A 120 7.09 3.69 -8.97
C ILE A 120 6.06 3.18 -7.95
N VAL A 121 6.29 3.35 -6.68
CA VAL A 121 5.44 2.81 -5.59
C VAL A 121 3.98 3.29 -5.67
N PRO A 122 3.67 4.59 -5.69
CA PRO A 122 2.29 5.07 -5.84
C PRO A 122 1.76 4.96 -7.27
N PHE A 123 2.62 5.16 -8.30
CA PHE A 123 2.17 5.17 -9.70
C PHE A 123 1.87 3.77 -10.24
N LEU A 124 2.56 2.72 -9.73
CA LEU A 124 2.32 1.35 -10.18
C LEU A 124 0.86 0.92 -9.97
N PRO A 125 0.26 0.95 -8.76
CA PRO A 125 -1.15 0.61 -8.60
C PRO A 125 -2.08 1.58 -9.32
N MET A 126 -1.73 2.87 -9.40
CA MET A 126 -2.51 3.88 -10.08
C MET A 126 -2.66 3.63 -11.57
N LEU A 127 -1.67 2.99 -12.21
CA LEU A 127 -1.70 2.56 -13.61
C LEU A 127 -2.29 1.15 -13.76
N LEU A 128 -1.92 0.22 -12.88
CA LEU A 128 -2.36 -1.17 -12.97
C LEU A 128 -3.87 -1.32 -12.77
N ILE A 129 -4.47 -0.61 -11.81
CA ILE A 129 -5.88 -0.75 -11.51
C ILE A 129 -6.75 -0.44 -12.74
N PRO A 130 -6.70 0.76 -13.35
CA PRO A 130 -7.53 1.05 -14.51
C PRO A 130 -7.17 0.17 -15.72
N MET A 131 -5.89 -0.16 -15.92
CA MET A 131 -5.47 -1.04 -17.00
C MET A 131 -6.10 -2.44 -16.87
N ILE A 132 -6.06 -3.02 -15.68
CA ILE A 132 -6.64 -4.33 -15.40
C ILE A 132 -8.16 -4.29 -15.54
N LEU A 133 -8.83 -3.26 -15.00
CA LEU A 133 -10.28 -3.10 -15.12
C LEU A 133 -10.75 -2.98 -16.58
N ILE A 134 -9.97 -2.30 -17.43
CA ILE A 134 -10.31 -2.15 -18.85
C ILE A 134 -10.01 -3.43 -19.65
N LEU A 135 -8.84 -4.06 -19.41
CA LEU A 135 -8.36 -5.18 -20.22
C LEU A 135 -8.94 -6.52 -19.76
N LEU A 136 -9.08 -6.71 -18.45
CA LEU A 136 -9.58 -7.95 -17.87
C LEU A 136 -11.00 -7.69 -17.33
N ARG A 137 -12.01 -7.75 -18.21
CA ARG A 137 -13.43 -7.76 -17.83
C ARG A 137 -13.76 -9.08 -17.12
N THR A 138 -13.24 -9.24 -15.92
CA THR A 138 -13.51 -10.41 -15.09
C THR A 138 -14.67 -10.10 -14.15
N GLU A 139 -15.60 -11.02 -13.93
CA GLU A 139 -16.62 -10.96 -12.89
C GLU A 139 -15.98 -11.14 -11.50
N SER A 140 -14.94 -10.37 -11.19
CA SER A 140 -14.32 -10.39 -9.87
C SER A 140 -15.17 -9.60 -8.88
N ASN A 141 -15.19 -10.04 -7.63
CA ASN A 141 -15.91 -9.34 -6.57
C ASN A 141 -15.42 -7.90 -6.42
N LEU A 142 -14.13 -7.65 -6.66
CA LEU A 142 -13.52 -6.33 -6.61
C LEU A 142 -14.03 -5.43 -7.76
N GLY A 143 -14.21 -5.97 -8.97
CA GLY A 143 -14.76 -5.25 -10.13
C GLY A 143 -16.14 -4.68 -9.86
N ARG A 144 -16.97 -5.39 -9.08
CA ARG A 144 -18.33 -4.94 -8.73
C ARG A 144 -18.37 -3.68 -7.88
N TYR A 145 -17.32 -3.40 -7.09
CA TYR A 145 -17.25 -2.23 -6.21
C TYR A 145 -16.45 -1.07 -6.80
N LEU A 146 -15.75 -1.27 -7.92
CA LEU A 146 -14.92 -0.26 -8.57
C LEU A 146 -15.60 0.41 -9.77
N TRP A 147 -16.77 -0.10 -10.20
CA TRP A 147 -17.69 0.50 -11.20
C TRP A 147 -18.96 0.96 -10.51
#